data_c7aaaea850355b355880d5b7c9f6c46e
#
_entry.id   c7aaaea850355b355880d5b7c9f6c46e
#
_cell.length_a   1.000
_cell.length_b   1.000
_cell.length_c   1.000
_cell.angle_alpha   90.00
_cell.angle_beta   90.00
_cell.angle_gamma   90.00
#
_symmetry.space_group_name_H-M   'P 1'
#
loop_
_entity.id
_entity.type
_entity.pdbx_description
1 polymer ?
#
loop_
_entity_poly.entity_id
_entity_poly.type
_entity_poly.pdbx_seq_one_letter_code
_entity_poly.pdbx_strand_id
1 'polypeptide(L)'
;MKENRSAFLLCLGSFCVLCVLAAVFYLERMVNLDMAFQTFLILKSGSLEIQSGRFGAAATQFWPWAAQALGLPLKGVLMAYSLGHVLWPMILCVWCWMIGQWRWALASAVVSTLMTTHTFYWLSEMPQGLAFLCAMFAWMQAKGSMSTFKWWQWPLWLVALWTAFYFHPLVLYAHAFLCLFFVLGNNKGRGWVWMHATAFGTFAILTLLKYKVFKLDWYDAAALQRQAAFRELWPNWFDIESNRVFLEWIKSDYWLLWIVLGLNLGYYLWQKKWLKAALSLIWPISFVLLVNVPFHEGLGQQFYMENLYLPLSVFAAIPLIFDVLFRSVGHSKPRYKEYFLVLILLIISILRILSAHIPWSAKLSWERMVLSETETRTFRKIIYTESQVPMETLKMSWGSPYEFLLLSALKHPDSARCIIVSGSPERYDSTRLKPNLFLGTFKNYPFDELPKRYFNLQDTSRYQRITME
;
A
#
# COMPACT_ATOMS: atom_id res chain seq x y z
N MET A 1 -10.60 -3.10 -30.94
CA MET A 1 -9.27 -2.71 -30.44
C MET A 1 -8.89 -1.24 -30.76
N LYS A 2 -9.16 -0.71 -31.95
CA LYS A 2 -8.80 0.70 -32.28
C LYS A 2 -9.50 1.76 -31.40
N GLU A 3 -10.72 1.51 -30.94
CA GLU A 3 -11.55 2.49 -30.23
C GLU A 3 -11.08 2.87 -28.81
N ASN A 4 -10.19 2.08 -28.19
CA ASN A 4 -9.78 2.27 -26.81
C ASN A 4 -8.27 2.56 -26.66
N ARG A 5 -7.62 2.97 -27.78
CA ARG A 5 -6.18 3.27 -27.79
C ARG A 5 -5.84 4.43 -26.84
N SER A 6 -6.70 5.44 -26.76
CA SER A 6 -6.50 6.58 -25.86
C SER A 6 -6.49 6.15 -24.38
N ALA A 7 -7.43 5.28 -23.96
CA ALA A 7 -7.45 4.72 -22.61
C ALA A 7 -6.14 3.98 -22.30
N PHE A 8 -5.68 3.14 -23.22
CA PHE A 8 -4.43 2.39 -23.07
C PHE A 8 -3.22 3.31 -22.92
N LEU A 9 -3.12 4.33 -23.78
CA LEU A 9 -2.01 5.29 -23.74
C LEU A 9 -1.98 6.11 -22.43
N LEU A 10 -3.15 6.52 -21.93
CA LEU A 10 -3.26 7.20 -20.64
C LEU A 10 -2.78 6.32 -19.49
N CYS A 11 -3.25 5.07 -19.45
CA CYS A 11 -2.85 4.12 -18.41
C CYS A 11 -1.35 3.82 -18.48
N LEU A 12 -0.88 3.41 -19.65
CA LEU A 12 0.53 3.03 -19.83
C LEU A 12 1.46 4.22 -19.54
N GLY A 13 1.12 5.41 -20.07
CA GLY A 13 1.88 6.64 -19.82
C GLY A 13 1.99 6.97 -18.32
N SER A 14 0.86 6.87 -17.60
CA SER A 14 0.86 7.11 -16.15
C SER A 14 1.75 6.11 -15.40
N PHE A 15 1.63 4.82 -15.69
CA PHE A 15 2.47 3.81 -15.05
C PHE A 15 3.94 3.92 -15.47
N CYS A 16 4.25 4.30 -16.70
CA CYS A 16 5.64 4.60 -17.11
C CYS A 16 6.25 5.74 -16.28
N VAL A 17 5.50 6.83 -16.07
CA VAL A 17 5.95 7.92 -15.19
C VAL A 17 6.15 7.41 -13.76
N LEU A 18 5.22 6.64 -13.21
CA LEU A 18 5.38 6.05 -11.88
C LEU A 18 6.59 5.10 -11.80
N CYS A 19 6.90 4.33 -12.86
CA CYS A 19 8.12 3.52 -12.91
C CYS A 19 9.38 4.39 -12.88
N VAL A 20 9.40 5.52 -13.60
CA VAL A 20 10.51 6.48 -13.53
C VAL A 20 10.66 7.03 -12.11
N LEU A 21 9.58 7.46 -11.47
CA LEU A 21 9.61 7.91 -10.08
C LEU A 21 10.07 6.80 -9.13
N ALA A 22 9.61 5.57 -9.31
CA ALA A 22 10.03 4.42 -8.50
C ALA A 22 11.52 4.09 -8.68
N ALA A 23 12.08 4.31 -9.87
CA ALA A 23 13.50 4.12 -10.15
C ALA A 23 14.34 5.26 -9.57
N VAL A 24 13.89 6.50 -9.68
CA VAL A 24 14.60 7.69 -9.15
C VAL A 24 14.62 7.67 -7.63
N PHE A 25 13.47 7.42 -7.00
CA PHE A 25 13.28 7.46 -5.55
C PHE A 25 13.31 6.05 -4.90
N TYR A 26 14.06 5.11 -5.46
CA TYR A 26 14.06 3.73 -4.96
C TYR A 26 14.59 3.61 -3.52
N LEU A 27 15.49 4.49 -3.09
CA LEU A 27 16.01 4.48 -1.71
C LEU A 27 14.95 5.01 -0.73
N GLU A 28 14.32 6.14 -1.03
CA GLU A 28 13.24 6.71 -0.23
C GLU A 28 12.08 5.72 -0.05
N ARG A 29 11.89 4.81 -1.00
CA ARG A 29 10.84 3.80 -0.99
C ARG A 29 11.25 2.52 -0.26
N MET A 30 12.48 2.07 -0.45
CA MET A 30 12.94 0.75 0.02
C MET A 30 13.74 0.79 1.31
N VAL A 31 14.45 1.90 1.59
CA VAL A 31 15.13 2.10 2.86
C VAL A 31 14.17 2.82 3.80
N ASN A 32 13.05 2.17 4.10
CA ASN A 32 12.00 2.75 4.92
C ASN A 32 11.19 1.65 5.61
N LEU A 33 11.27 1.57 6.92
CA LEU A 33 10.43 0.80 7.84
C LEU A 33 10.10 -0.62 7.33
N ASP A 34 8.83 -0.87 6.98
CA ASP A 34 8.35 -2.18 6.53
C ASP A 34 9.13 -2.69 5.32
N MET A 35 9.46 -1.81 4.37
CA MET A 35 10.19 -2.21 3.17
C MET A 35 11.64 -2.58 3.48
N ALA A 36 12.29 -1.82 4.37
CA ALA A 36 13.64 -2.15 4.84
C ALA A 36 13.65 -3.48 5.60
N PHE A 37 12.69 -3.68 6.50
CA PHE A 37 12.52 -4.91 7.24
C PHE A 37 12.23 -6.12 6.34
N GLN A 38 11.26 -6.01 5.44
CA GLN A 38 10.91 -7.08 4.50
C GLN A 38 12.08 -7.40 3.55
N THR A 39 12.78 -6.37 3.04
CA THR A 39 13.97 -6.57 2.21
C THR A 39 15.05 -7.33 2.99
N PHE A 40 15.34 -6.94 4.23
CA PHE A 40 16.28 -7.64 5.08
C PHE A 40 15.91 -9.12 5.24
N LEU A 41 14.64 -9.42 5.55
CA LEU A 41 14.18 -10.79 5.73
C LEU A 41 14.34 -11.62 4.45
N ILE A 42 13.92 -11.08 3.29
CA ILE A 42 14.06 -11.75 1.99
C ILE A 42 15.54 -12.04 1.69
N LEU A 43 16.41 -11.06 1.89
CA LEU A 43 17.84 -11.23 1.66
C LEU A 43 18.45 -12.29 2.59
N LYS A 44 18.00 -12.32 3.86
CA LYS A 44 18.48 -13.27 4.86
C LYS A 44 18.01 -14.70 4.58
N SER A 45 16.73 -14.89 4.26
CA SER A 45 16.16 -16.23 4.09
C SER A 45 16.36 -16.79 2.68
N GLY A 46 16.56 -15.94 1.66
CA GLY A 46 16.54 -16.33 0.27
C GLY A 46 15.17 -16.76 -0.25
N SER A 47 14.09 -16.41 0.48
CA SER A 47 12.71 -16.81 0.19
C SER A 47 11.75 -15.63 0.34
N LEU A 48 10.47 -15.85 -0.06
CA LEU A 48 9.41 -14.88 0.20
C LEU A 48 9.09 -14.87 1.70
N GLU A 49 8.95 -13.67 2.28
CA GLU A 49 8.69 -13.47 3.70
C GLU A 49 7.30 -12.86 3.92
N ILE A 50 6.30 -13.74 3.88
CA ILE A 50 4.90 -13.35 4.01
C ILE A 50 4.55 -13.07 5.48
N GLN A 51 4.24 -11.83 5.79
CA GLN A 51 3.84 -11.41 7.13
C GLN A 51 2.31 -11.54 7.33
N SER A 52 1.89 -11.92 8.52
CA SER A 52 0.47 -11.93 8.95
C SER A 52 -0.48 -12.62 7.99
N GLY A 53 -0.01 -13.66 7.27
CA GLY A 53 -0.82 -14.39 6.30
C GLY A 53 -1.25 -13.59 5.07
N ARG A 54 -0.62 -12.45 4.78
CA ARG A 54 -0.92 -11.58 3.64
C ARG A 54 -0.29 -12.10 2.36
N PHE A 55 -0.74 -13.25 1.89
CA PHE A 55 -0.16 -13.94 0.72
C PHE A 55 -0.08 -13.10 -0.55
N GLY A 56 -0.93 -12.08 -0.67
CA GLY A 56 -0.87 -11.13 -1.78
C GLY A 56 0.46 -10.38 -1.88
N ALA A 57 1.20 -10.21 -0.78
CA ALA A 57 2.53 -9.61 -0.77
C ALA A 57 3.54 -10.35 -1.65
N ALA A 58 3.31 -11.65 -1.91
CA ALA A 58 4.16 -12.44 -2.83
C ALA A 58 4.28 -11.80 -4.21
N ALA A 59 3.25 -11.10 -4.68
CA ALA A 59 3.23 -10.43 -5.99
C ALA A 59 4.34 -9.38 -6.15
N THR A 60 4.69 -8.68 -5.08
CA THR A 60 5.77 -7.68 -5.11
C THR A 60 7.06 -8.20 -4.52
N GLN A 61 7.02 -9.08 -3.54
CA GLN A 61 8.22 -9.73 -2.99
C GLN A 61 8.91 -10.67 -3.99
N PHE A 62 8.20 -11.15 -5.02
CA PHE A 62 8.79 -11.90 -6.13
C PHE A 62 9.96 -11.16 -6.79
N TRP A 63 9.88 -9.83 -6.94
CA TRP A 63 10.89 -9.06 -7.65
C TRP A 63 12.24 -8.97 -6.92
N PRO A 64 12.32 -8.60 -5.62
CA PRO A 64 13.58 -8.64 -4.87
C PRO A 64 14.10 -10.07 -4.70
N TRP A 65 13.22 -11.06 -4.49
CA TRP A 65 13.61 -12.47 -4.44
C TRP A 65 14.26 -12.93 -5.76
N ALA A 66 13.63 -12.65 -6.89
CA ALA A 66 14.20 -13.01 -8.21
C ALA A 66 15.52 -12.26 -8.46
N ALA A 67 15.61 -10.98 -8.12
CA ALA A 67 16.83 -10.19 -8.23
C ALA A 67 17.97 -10.78 -7.38
N GLN A 68 17.67 -11.22 -6.15
CA GLN A 68 18.62 -11.93 -5.29
C GLN A 68 19.04 -13.26 -5.89
N ALA A 69 18.09 -14.08 -6.37
CA ALA A 69 18.37 -15.38 -7.00
C ALA A 69 19.23 -15.25 -8.26
N LEU A 70 19.04 -14.19 -9.03
CA LEU A 70 19.87 -13.83 -10.18
C LEU A 70 21.22 -13.25 -9.79
N GLY A 71 21.47 -13.07 -8.52
CA GLY A 71 22.75 -12.61 -8.04
C GLY A 71 23.00 -11.11 -8.21
N LEU A 72 21.96 -10.26 -8.26
CA LEU A 72 22.14 -8.83 -8.36
C LEU A 72 22.74 -8.23 -7.07
N PRO A 73 23.49 -7.10 -7.16
CA PRO A 73 23.95 -6.37 -6.00
C PRO A 73 22.77 -5.77 -5.24
N LEU A 74 22.99 -5.36 -3.97
CA LEU A 74 21.95 -4.81 -3.09
C LEU A 74 21.15 -3.69 -3.77
N LYS A 75 21.81 -2.76 -4.44
CA LYS A 75 21.17 -1.69 -5.23
C LYS A 75 20.17 -2.25 -6.25
N GLY A 76 20.54 -3.32 -6.96
CA GLY A 76 19.69 -3.98 -7.95
C GLY A 76 18.46 -4.64 -7.32
N VAL A 77 18.63 -5.26 -6.14
CA VAL A 77 17.52 -5.87 -5.38
C VAL A 77 16.52 -4.79 -4.92
N LEU A 78 17.02 -3.70 -4.34
CA LEU A 78 16.16 -2.57 -3.91
C LEU A 78 15.44 -1.92 -5.09
N MET A 79 16.13 -1.72 -6.21
CA MET A 79 15.53 -1.18 -7.44
C MET A 79 14.43 -2.11 -7.99
N ALA A 80 14.69 -3.41 -8.04
CA ALA A 80 13.72 -4.41 -8.48
C ALA A 80 12.46 -4.40 -7.58
N TYR A 81 12.63 -4.29 -6.27
CA TYR A 81 11.51 -4.24 -5.34
C TYR A 81 10.69 -2.95 -5.52
N SER A 82 11.35 -1.81 -5.60
CA SER A 82 10.71 -0.52 -5.85
C SER A 82 9.87 -0.52 -7.14
N LEU A 83 10.44 -1.03 -8.23
CA LEU A 83 9.75 -1.17 -9.51
C LEU A 83 8.62 -2.19 -9.45
N GLY A 84 8.80 -3.31 -8.74
CA GLY A 84 7.81 -4.35 -8.58
C GLY A 84 6.47 -3.86 -8.05
N HIS A 85 6.50 -2.89 -7.15
CA HIS A 85 5.28 -2.24 -6.61
C HIS A 85 4.49 -1.43 -7.67
N VAL A 86 5.14 -0.93 -8.71
CA VAL A 86 4.48 -0.23 -9.82
C VAL A 86 4.16 -1.18 -10.97
N LEU A 87 5.03 -2.13 -11.25
CA LEU A 87 4.85 -3.11 -12.31
C LEU A 87 3.62 -4.02 -12.06
N TRP A 88 3.35 -4.37 -10.82
CA TRP A 88 2.19 -5.20 -10.48
C TRP A 88 0.86 -4.56 -10.91
N PRO A 89 0.48 -3.36 -10.47
CA PRO A 89 -0.75 -2.72 -10.94
C PRO A 89 -0.71 -2.39 -12.44
N MET A 90 0.45 -2.11 -13.03
CA MET A 90 0.59 -1.91 -14.47
C MET A 90 0.25 -3.17 -15.26
N ILE A 91 0.77 -4.33 -14.85
CA ILE A 91 0.48 -5.62 -15.49
C ILE A 91 -1.03 -5.92 -15.43
N LEU A 92 -1.65 -5.72 -14.27
CA LEU A 92 -3.08 -5.92 -14.10
C LEU A 92 -3.91 -4.94 -14.93
N CYS A 93 -3.48 -3.69 -15.03
CA CYS A 93 -4.10 -2.67 -15.88
C CYS A 93 -4.03 -3.05 -17.37
N VAL A 94 -2.86 -3.48 -17.86
CA VAL A 94 -2.68 -3.97 -19.23
C VAL A 94 -3.56 -5.20 -19.47
N TRP A 95 -3.61 -6.13 -18.52
CA TRP A 95 -4.49 -7.29 -18.61
C TRP A 95 -5.97 -6.91 -18.70
N CYS A 96 -6.45 -5.95 -17.91
CA CYS A 96 -7.81 -5.42 -18.02
C CYS A 96 -8.10 -4.90 -19.44
N TRP A 97 -7.15 -4.18 -20.03
CA TRP A 97 -7.28 -3.69 -21.40
C TRP A 97 -7.29 -4.83 -22.42
N MET A 98 -6.43 -5.84 -22.28
CA MET A 98 -6.35 -7.00 -23.18
C MET A 98 -7.65 -7.81 -23.21
N ILE A 99 -8.35 -7.96 -22.08
CA ILE A 99 -9.66 -8.62 -22.03
C ILE A 99 -10.83 -7.72 -22.44
N GLY A 100 -10.53 -6.55 -23.05
CA GLY A 100 -11.54 -5.60 -23.55
C GLY A 100 -12.19 -4.72 -22.48
N GLN A 101 -11.71 -4.75 -21.25
CA GLN A 101 -12.27 -4.01 -20.11
C GLN A 101 -11.52 -2.70 -19.85
N TRP A 102 -11.40 -1.86 -20.87
CA TRP A 102 -10.62 -0.62 -20.86
C TRP A 102 -11.04 0.38 -19.75
N ARG A 103 -12.32 0.39 -19.34
CA ARG A 103 -12.77 1.23 -18.20
C ARG A 103 -12.13 0.80 -16.91
N TRP A 104 -11.97 -0.50 -16.71
CA TRP A 104 -11.23 -1.04 -15.56
C TRP A 104 -9.75 -0.72 -15.61
N ALA A 105 -9.16 -0.69 -16.81
CA ALA A 105 -7.78 -0.21 -16.96
C ALA A 105 -7.64 1.25 -16.51
N LEU A 106 -8.54 2.14 -16.99
CA LEU A 106 -8.57 3.55 -16.53
C LEU A 106 -8.83 3.67 -15.02
N ALA A 107 -9.79 2.92 -14.50
CA ALA A 107 -10.10 2.90 -13.08
C ALA A 107 -8.89 2.45 -12.24
N SER A 108 -8.16 1.41 -12.69
CA SER A 108 -6.94 0.94 -12.04
C SER A 108 -5.86 2.03 -12.00
N ALA A 109 -5.65 2.76 -13.10
CA ALA A 109 -4.69 3.87 -13.13
C ALA A 109 -5.09 5.01 -12.18
N VAL A 110 -6.38 5.38 -12.14
CA VAL A 110 -6.88 6.41 -11.22
C VAL A 110 -6.82 5.93 -9.77
N VAL A 111 -7.22 4.69 -9.46
CA VAL A 111 -7.12 4.10 -8.12
C VAL A 111 -5.67 4.09 -7.63
N SER A 112 -4.71 3.80 -8.51
CA SER A 112 -3.29 3.74 -8.17
C SER A 112 -2.64 5.12 -7.97
N THR A 113 -3.33 6.23 -8.28
CA THR A 113 -2.75 7.57 -8.21
C THR A 113 -3.54 8.56 -7.36
N LEU A 114 -4.86 8.45 -7.28
CA LEU A 114 -5.74 9.47 -6.70
C LEU A 114 -5.50 9.71 -5.21
N MET A 115 -5.36 8.64 -4.42
CA MET A 115 -5.04 8.71 -2.98
C MET A 115 -3.57 8.49 -2.68
N THR A 116 -2.78 8.14 -3.69
CA THR A 116 -1.36 7.87 -3.53
C THR A 116 -0.59 9.18 -3.49
N THR A 117 0.01 9.49 -2.34
CA THR A 117 0.89 10.64 -2.10
C THR A 117 2.12 10.14 -1.36
N HIS A 118 2.17 10.31 -0.06
CA HIS A 118 3.21 9.73 0.79
C HIS A 118 3.22 8.20 0.75
N THR A 119 2.07 7.56 0.50
CA THR A 119 1.96 6.10 0.33
C THR A 119 2.67 5.56 -0.91
N PHE A 120 3.12 6.41 -1.82
CA PHE A 120 4.05 6.03 -2.88
C PHE A 120 5.44 5.71 -2.34
N TYR A 121 5.84 6.37 -1.27
CA TYR A 121 7.13 6.22 -0.59
C TYR A 121 7.05 5.29 0.61
N TRP A 122 5.91 5.29 1.29
CA TRP A 122 5.57 4.34 2.33
C TRP A 122 4.67 3.23 1.79
N LEU A 123 5.26 2.10 1.44
CA LEU A 123 4.55 1.02 0.76
C LEU A 123 3.90 0.03 1.72
N SER A 124 2.77 -0.52 1.26
CA SER A 124 2.05 -1.61 1.93
C SER A 124 1.44 -2.54 0.88
N GLU A 125 0.77 -3.61 1.31
CA GLU A 125 0.06 -4.56 0.45
C GLU A 125 -1.28 -4.01 -0.08
N MET A 126 -1.78 -2.91 0.48
CA MET A 126 -3.08 -2.33 0.13
C MET A 126 -3.20 -1.94 -1.36
N PRO A 127 -2.27 -1.14 -1.95
CA PRO A 127 -2.35 -0.77 -3.36
C PRO A 127 -2.41 -1.97 -4.29
N GLN A 128 -1.69 -3.03 -3.93
CA GLN A 128 -1.63 -4.28 -4.71
C GLN A 128 -2.98 -4.98 -4.70
N GLY A 129 -3.63 -5.04 -3.54
CA GLY A 129 -4.97 -5.61 -3.37
C GLY A 129 -6.03 -4.82 -4.12
N LEU A 130 -5.97 -3.49 -4.10
CA LEU A 130 -6.93 -2.64 -4.83
C LEU A 130 -6.77 -2.79 -6.36
N ALA A 131 -5.55 -2.85 -6.87
CA ALA A 131 -5.29 -3.12 -8.28
C ALA A 131 -5.79 -4.53 -8.68
N PHE A 132 -5.57 -5.52 -7.82
CA PHE A 132 -6.07 -6.89 -8.05
C PHE A 132 -7.60 -6.94 -8.06
N LEU A 133 -8.28 -6.20 -7.17
CA LEU A 133 -9.74 -6.06 -7.21
C LEU A 133 -10.22 -5.49 -8.55
N CYS A 134 -9.57 -4.45 -9.06
CA CYS A 134 -9.92 -3.90 -10.38
C CYS A 134 -9.83 -4.97 -11.48
N ALA A 135 -8.78 -5.77 -11.49
CA ALA A 135 -8.61 -6.87 -12.43
C ALA A 135 -9.69 -7.95 -12.25
N MET A 136 -9.94 -8.39 -11.02
CA MET A 136 -10.96 -9.39 -10.71
C MET A 136 -12.36 -8.95 -11.18
N PHE A 137 -12.75 -7.70 -10.88
CA PHE A 137 -14.03 -7.16 -11.32
C PHE A 137 -14.08 -6.94 -12.84
N ALA A 138 -12.95 -6.60 -13.47
CA ALA A 138 -12.83 -6.57 -14.93
C ALA A 138 -13.15 -7.95 -15.53
N TRP A 139 -12.60 -9.01 -14.95
CA TRP A 139 -12.90 -10.37 -15.38
C TRP A 139 -14.37 -10.74 -15.17
N MET A 140 -14.93 -10.45 -14.00
CA MET A 140 -16.36 -10.64 -13.73
C MET A 140 -17.23 -9.89 -14.74
N GLN A 141 -16.87 -8.65 -15.07
CA GLN A 141 -17.61 -7.86 -16.05
C GLN A 141 -17.49 -8.40 -17.48
N ALA A 142 -16.33 -8.92 -17.88
CA ALA A 142 -16.14 -9.58 -19.16
C ALA A 142 -17.01 -10.83 -19.30
N LYS A 143 -17.26 -11.54 -18.20
CA LYS A 143 -18.15 -12.71 -18.17
C LYS A 143 -19.64 -12.35 -18.15
N GLY A 144 -20.01 -11.28 -17.47
CA GLY A 144 -21.38 -10.79 -17.39
C GLY A 144 -22.35 -11.62 -16.57
N SER A 145 -22.14 -12.92 -16.40
CA SER A 145 -22.96 -13.82 -15.59
C SER A 145 -22.18 -15.07 -15.15
N MET A 146 -22.58 -15.67 -14.05
CA MET A 146 -22.02 -16.94 -13.59
C MET A 146 -22.23 -18.09 -14.60
N SER A 147 -23.33 -18.09 -15.31
CA SER A 147 -23.66 -19.13 -16.30
C SER A 147 -22.69 -19.16 -17.50
N THR A 148 -21.92 -18.10 -17.71
CA THR A 148 -20.91 -18.03 -18.79
C THR A 148 -19.55 -18.58 -18.39
N PHE A 149 -19.36 -18.94 -17.11
CA PHE A 149 -18.12 -19.54 -16.66
C PHE A 149 -18.00 -20.97 -17.17
N LYS A 150 -16.88 -21.30 -17.77
CA LYS A 150 -16.51 -22.69 -18.00
C LYS A 150 -16.18 -23.36 -16.67
N TRP A 151 -16.36 -24.68 -16.55
CA TRP A 151 -16.16 -25.41 -15.31
C TRP A 151 -14.80 -25.14 -14.62
N TRP A 152 -13.71 -25.03 -15.38
CA TRP A 152 -12.36 -24.76 -14.88
C TRP A 152 -12.15 -23.28 -14.43
N GLN A 153 -13.03 -22.36 -14.78
CA GLN A 153 -12.96 -20.96 -14.39
C GLN A 153 -13.49 -20.74 -12.96
N TRP A 154 -14.32 -21.64 -12.47
CA TRP A 154 -14.85 -21.57 -11.11
C TRP A 154 -13.77 -21.67 -10.04
N PRO A 155 -12.87 -22.69 -10.07
CA PRO A 155 -11.76 -22.75 -9.12
C PRO A 155 -10.87 -21.51 -9.21
N LEU A 156 -10.55 -21.04 -10.42
CA LEU A 156 -9.73 -19.83 -10.59
C LEU A 156 -10.39 -18.59 -10.00
N TRP A 157 -11.70 -18.46 -10.14
CA TRP A 157 -12.44 -17.34 -9.57
C TRP A 157 -12.47 -17.39 -8.05
N LEU A 158 -12.65 -18.57 -7.46
CA LEU A 158 -12.56 -18.76 -6.01
C LEU A 158 -11.17 -18.46 -5.49
N VAL A 159 -10.11 -18.90 -6.19
CA VAL A 159 -8.73 -18.58 -5.85
C VAL A 159 -8.47 -17.07 -5.97
N ALA A 160 -9.04 -16.39 -6.98
CA ALA A 160 -8.92 -14.94 -7.11
C ALA A 160 -9.61 -14.20 -5.94
N LEU A 161 -10.80 -14.65 -5.51
CA LEU A 161 -11.47 -14.10 -4.33
C LEU A 161 -10.66 -14.33 -3.05
N TRP A 162 -10.14 -15.54 -2.88
CA TRP A 162 -9.25 -15.87 -1.76
C TRP A 162 -8.00 -14.96 -1.77
N THR A 163 -7.33 -14.86 -2.89
CA THR A 163 -6.15 -14.00 -3.05
C THR A 163 -6.46 -12.55 -2.71
N ALA A 164 -7.57 -12.00 -3.25
CA ALA A 164 -8.00 -10.63 -2.96
C ALA A 164 -8.23 -10.39 -1.45
N PHE A 165 -8.83 -11.35 -0.76
CA PHE A 165 -9.07 -11.28 0.68
C PHE A 165 -7.76 -11.22 1.50
N TYR A 166 -6.73 -11.97 1.07
CA TYR A 166 -5.45 -12.08 1.79
C TYR A 166 -4.40 -11.03 1.38
N PHE A 167 -4.76 -9.96 0.67
CA PHE A 167 -3.89 -8.79 0.53
C PHE A 167 -3.90 -7.92 1.79
N HIS A 168 -5.09 -7.50 2.22
CA HIS A 168 -5.24 -6.63 3.39
C HIS A 168 -6.67 -6.67 3.91
N PRO A 169 -6.91 -6.64 5.24
CA PRO A 169 -8.27 -6.71 5.80
C PRO A 169 -9.23 -5.65 5.26
N LEU A 170 -8.76 -4.42 5.03
CA LEU A 170 -9.59 -3.32 4.53
C LEU A 170 -9.96 -3.45 3.03
N VAL A 171 -9.35 -4.35 2.28
CA VAL A 171 -9.76 -4.68 0.91
C VAL A 171 -11.21 -5.20 0.87
N LEU A 172 -11.68 -5.82 1.97
CA LEU A 172 -13.08 -6.22 2.16
C LEU A 172 -14.06 -5.06 1.87
N TYR A 173 -13.77 -3.86 2.36
CA TYR A 173 -14.66 -2.71 2.20
C TYR A 173 -14.70 -2.22 0.76
N ALA A 174 -13.55 -2.19 0.08
CA ALA A 174 -13.50 -1.88 -1.34
C ALA A 174 -14.25 -2.94 -2.17
N HIS A 175 -14.09 -4.21 -1.85
CA HIS A 175 -14.81 -5.30 -2.49
C HIS A 175 -16.33 -5.20 -2.29
N ALA A 176 -16.78 -4.96 -1.05
CA ALA A 176 -18.20 -4.81 -0.72
C ALA A 176 -18.81 -3.60 -1.46
N PHE A 177 -18.11 -2.46 -1.48
CA PHE A 177 -18.51 -1.29 -2.26
C PHE A 177 -18.71 -1.63 -3.74
N LEU A 178 -17.75 -2.31 -4.36
CA LEU A 178 -17.83 -2.70 -5.76
C LEU A 178 -19.01 -3.63 -6.04
N CYS A 179 -19.26 -4.62 -5.18
CA CYS A 179 -20.42 -5.49 -5.31
C CYS A 179 -21.72 -4.69 -5.27
N LEU A 180 -21.90 -3.82 -4.27
CA LEU A 180 -23.09 -2.97 -4.14
C LEU A 180 -23.24 -2.00 -5.30
N PHE A 181 -22.16 -1.31 -5.68
CA PHE A 181 -22.16 -0.31 -6.75
C PHE A 181 -22.65 -0.90 -8.08
N PHE A 182 -22.17 -2.09 -8.43
CA PHE A 182 -22.56 -2.75 -9.70
C PHE A 182 -23.92 -3.42 -9.64
N VAL A 183 -24.38 -3.87 -8.47
CA VAL A 183 -25.76 -4.35 -8.30
C VAL A 183 -26.76 -3.21 -8.40
N LEU A 184 -26.51 -2.07 -7.75
CA LEU A 184 -27.40 -0.90 -7.77
C LEU A 184 -27.46 -0.19 -9.14
N GLY A 185 -26.49 -0.42 -10.00
CA GLY A 185 -26.34 0.32 -11.26
C GLY A 185 -26.84 -0.37 -12.52
N ASN A 186 -27.35 -1.61 -12.43
CA ASN A 186 -27.44 -2.41 -13.63
C ASN A 186 -28.74 -3.20 -13.79
N ASN A 187 -29.41 -3.01 -14.93
CA ASN A 187 -30.49 -3.86 -15.43
C ASN A 187 -29.97 -5.15 -16.10
N LYS A 188 -28.80 -5.68 -15.70
CA LYS A 188 -28.16 -6.83 -16.35
C LYS A 188 -28.74 -8.21 -15.98
N GLY A 189 -29.89 -8.26 -15.33
CA GLY A 189 -30.58 -9.51 -15.03
C GLY A 189 -30.03 -10.27 -13.82
N ARG A 190 -30.73 -11.36 -13.45
CA ARG A 190 -30.48 -12.13 -12.21
C ARG A 190 -29.07 -12.72 -12.13
N GLY A 191 -28.51 -13.20 -13.25
CA GLY A 191 -27.17 -13.83 -13.24
C GLY A 191 -26.04 -12.89 -12.84
N TRP A 192 -26.17 -11.61 -13.15
CA TRP A 192 -25.23 -10.56 -12.71
C TRP A 192 -25.34 -10.32 -11.21
N VAL A 193 -26.55 -10.18 -10.69
CA VAL A 193 -26.79 -9.98 -9.25
C VAL A 193 -26.24 -11.15 -8.45
N TRP A 194 -26.54 -12.38 -8.88
CA TRP A 194 -26.03 -13.59 -8.23
C TRP A 194 -24.49 -13.66 -8.20
N MET A 195 -23.83 -13.26 -9.30
CA MET A 195 -22.37 -13.24 -9.36
C MET A 195 -21.77 -12.31 -8.29
N HIS A 196 -22.31 -11.11 -8.10
CA HIS A 196 -21.84 -10.17 -7.09
C HIS A 196 -22.25 -10.59 -5.68
N ALA A 197 -23.43 -11.15 -5.51
CA ALA A 197 -23.89 -11.69 -4.24
C ALA A 197 -23.01 -12.87 -3.77
N THR A 198 -22.65 -13.77 -4.67
CA THR A 198 -21.73 -14.88 -4.37
C THR A 198 -20.33 -14.37 -4.04
N ALA A 199 -19.80 -13.39 -4.79
CA ALA A 199 -18.51 -12.77 -4.50
C ALA A 199 -18.52 -12.13 -3.11
N PHE A 200 -19.54 -11.35 -2.78
CA PHE A 200 -19.73 -10.75 -1.46
C PHE A 200 -19.85 -11.80 -0.36
N GLY A 201 -20.68 -12.82 -0.57
CA GLY A 201 -20.89 -13.94 0.38
C GLY A 201 -19.59 -14.71 0.65
N THR A 202 -18.77 -14.95 -0.37
CA THR A 202 -17.46 -15.59 -0.22
C THR A 202 -16.55 -14.77 0.70
N PHE A 203 -16.47 -13.45 0.51
CA PHE A 203 -15.69 -12.59 1.41
C PHE A 203 -16.24 -12.57 2.84
N ALA A 204 -17.57 -12.57 3.00
CA ALA A 204 -18.20 -12.65 4.32
C ALA A 204 -17.84 -13.97 5.02
N ILE A 205 -17.90 -15.10 4.31
CA ILE A 205 -17.50 -16.42 4.83
C ILE A 205 -16.02 -16.42 5.21
N LEU A 206 -15.13 -15.92 4.34
CA LEU A 206 -13.69 -15.84 4.63
C LEU A 206 -13.41 -14.96 5.86
N THR A 207 -14.15 -13.87 6.03
CA THR A 207 -14.06 -13.01 7.21
C THR A 207 -14.46 -13.75 8.47
N LEU A 208 -15.60 -14.46 8.44
CA LEU A 208 -16.06 -15.27 9.57
C LEU A 208 -15.05 -16.37 9.92
N LEU A 209 -14.52 -17.08 8.91
CA LEU A 209 -13.51 -18.10 9.12
C LEU A 209 -12.24 -17.51 9.75
N LYS A 210 -11.72 -16.38 9.19
CA LYS A 210 -10.52 -15.74 9.71
C LYS A 210 -10.66 -15.29 11.16
N TYR A 211 -11.76 -14.63 11.52
CA TYR A 211 -11.90 -13.97 12.83
C TYR A 211 -12.60 -14.81 13.89
N LYS A 212 -13.27 -15.91 13.53
CA LYS A 212 -14.01 -16.75 14.47
C LYS A 212 -13.50 -18.19 14.56
N VAL A 213 -12.85 -18.69 13.51
CA VAL A 213 -12.44 -20.11 13.44
C VAL A 213 -10.93 -20.24 13.54
N PHE A 214 -10.17 -19.44 12.78
CA PHE A 214 -8.72 -19.51 12.79
C PHE A 214 -8.12 -18.70 13.93
N LYS A 215 -6.96 -19.14 14.44
CA LYS A 215 -6.18 -18.39 15.41
C LYS A 215 -5.58 -17.16 14.72
N LEU A 216 -5.92 -15.99 15.22
CA LEU A 216 -5.34 -14.73 14.74
C LEU A 216 -3.87 -14.63 15.16
N ASP A 217 -3.05 -14.05 14.30
CA ASP A 217 -1.73 -13.62 14.71
C ASP A 217 -1.83 -12.41 15.67
N TRP A 218 -0.71 -12.05 16.28
CA TRP A 218 -0.65 -10.97 17.27
C TRP A 218 -1.07 -9.61 16.67
N TYR A 219 -0.75 -9.37 15.39
CA TYR A 219 -1.03 -8.10 14.72
C TYR A 219 -2.52 -7.93 14.43
N ASP A 220 -3.15 -8.94 13.81
CA ASP A 220 -4.60 -8.93 13.56
C ASP A 220 -5.41 -8.96 14.86
N ALA A 221 -4.91 -9.65 15.89
CA ALA A 221 -5.54 -9.65 17.22
C ALA A 221 -5.51 -8.26 17.87
N ALA A 222 -4.38 -7.55 17.80
CA ALA A 222 -4.26 -6.18 18.30
C ALA A 222 -5.18 -5.22 17.53
N ALA A 223 -5.25 -5.34 16.20
CA ALA A 223 -6.15 -4.53 15.38
C ALA A 223 -7.63 -4.78 15.72
N LEU A 224 -7.99 -6.04 16.04
CA LEU A 224 -9.35 -6.38 16.45
C LEU A 224 -9.69 -5.80 17.83
N GLN A 225 -8.75 -5.83 18.79
CA GLN A 225 -8.94 -5.24 20.12
C GLN A 225 -9.24 -3.74 20.06
N ARG A 226 -8.57 -2.99 19.16
CA ARG A 226 -8.84 -1.55 18.97
C ARG A 226 -10.27 -1.25 18.53
N GLN A 227 -11.00 -2.23 17.99
CA GLN A 227 -12.41 -2.05 17.62
C GLN A 227 -13.33 -1.83 18.86
N ALA A 228 -12.86 -2.09 20.07
CA ALA A 228 -13.57 -1.76 21.31
C ALA A 228 -13.86 -0.26 21.41
N ALA A 229 -13.02 0.59 20.84
CA ALA A 229 -13.19 2.05 20.81
C ALA A 229 -14.54 2.47 20.20
N PHE A 230 -15.13 1.69 19.30
CA PHE A 230 -16.48 2.00 18.80
C PHE A 230 -17.54 2.02 19.91
N ARG A 231 -17.40 1.14 20.89
CA ARG A 231 -18.31 1.11 22.05
C ARG A 231 -17.95 2.18 23.09
N GLU A 232 -16.67 2.36 23.32
CA GLU A 232 -16.16 3.27 24.35
C GLU A 232 -16.41 4.75 24.01
N LEU A 233 -16.30 5.11 22.73
CA LEU A 233 -16.46 6.48 22.25
C LEU A 233 -17.90 6.83 21.82
N TRP A 234 -18.87 5.90 21.92
CA TRP A 234 -20.25 6.20 21.59
C TRP A 234 -20.84 7.25 22.55
N PRO A 235 -21.54 8.32 22.07
CA PRO A 235 -21.89 8.65 20.66
C PRO A 235 -20.90 9.61 19.96
N ASN A 236 -19.74 9.87 20.53
CA ASN A 236 -18.83 10.96 20.14
C ASN A 236 -17.87 10.59 18.99
N TRP A 237 -18.21 9.65 18.11
CA TRP A 237 -17.34 9.19 17.02
C TRP A 237 -16.85 10.28 16.07
N PHE A 238 -17.60 11.37 15.93
CA PHE A 238 -17.24 12.45 15.02
C PHE A 238 -16.29 13.48 15.66
N ASP A 239 -16.29 13.60 16.98
CA ASP A 239 -15.46 14.55 17.72
C ASP A 239 -14.23 13.85 18.33
N ILE A 240 -13.37 13.29 17.47
CA ILE A 240 -12.13 12.62 17.85
C ILE A 240 -10.96 13.25 17.09
N GLU A 241 -9.75 13.19 17.68
CA GLU A 241 -8.57 13.86 17.14
C GLU A 241 -8.21 13.35 15.73
N SER A 242 -8.30 12.04 15.49
CA SER A 242 -8.02 11.46 14.17
C SER A 242 -8.92 12.01 13.04
N ASN A 243 -10.17 12.38 13.34
CA ASN A 243 -11.05 13.04 12.37
C ASN A 243 -10.60 14.47 12.08
N ARG A 244 -10.15 15.22 13.10
CA ARG A 244 -9.63 16.58 12.93
C ARG A 244 -8.40 16.57 12.06
N VAL A 245 -7.44 15.67 12.35
CA VAL A 245 -6.23 15.47 11.55
C VAL A 245 -6.59 15.07 10.11
N PHE A 246 -7.53 14.14 9.93
CA PHE A 246 -7.98 13.74 8.59
C PHE A 246 -8.61 14.89 7.80
N LEU A 247 -9.39 15.76 8.44
CA LEU A 247 -9.95 16.96 7.79
C LEU A 247 -8.88 17.97 7.36
N GLU A 248 -7.78 18.08 8.11
CA GLU A 248 -6.63 18.90 7.70
C GLU A 248 -5.94 18.29 6.46
N TRP A 249 -5.74 16.98 6.43
CA TRP A 249 -5.15 16.30 5.27
C TRP A 249 -6.03 16.41 4.01
N ILE A 250 -7.35 16.46 4.17
CA ILE A 250 -8.25 16.74 3.05
C ILE A 250 -7.92 18.08 2.38
N LYS A 251 -7.57 19.09 3.16
CA LYS A 251 -7.26 20.41 2.63
C LYS A 251 -5.88 20.46 1.97
N SER A 252 -4.88 19.78 2.51
CA SER A 252 -3.50 19.78 2.01
C SER A 252 -3.28 18.74 0.92
N ASP A 253 -3.49 17.47 1.23
CA ASP A 253 -3.00 16.36 0.41
C ASP A 253 -4.10 15.66 -0.38
N TYR A 254 -5.36 15.64 0.10
CA TYR A 254 -6.43 14.84 -0.49
C TYR A 254 -7.60 15.64 -1.06
N TRP A 255 -7.41 16.93 -1.31
CA TRP A 255 -8.46 17.81 -1.87
C TRP A 255 -9.02 17.28 -3.19
N LEU A 256 -8.17 16.67 -4.03
CA LEU A 256 -8.58 16.11 -5.33
C LEU A 256 -9.55 14.94 -5.19
N LEU A 257 -9.35 14.07 -4.19
CA LEU A 257 -10.28 13.00 -3.85
C LEU A 257 -11.67 13.56 -3.55
N TRP A 258 -11.72 14.61 -2.74
CA TRP A 258 -12.99 15.20 -2.32
C TRP A 258 -13.72 15.92 -3.45
N ILE A 259 -12.98 16.55 -4.35
CA ILE A 259 -13.56 17.07 -5.60
C ILE A 259 -14.20 15.92 -6.39
N VAL A 260 -13.53 14.79 -6.56
CA VAL A 260 -14.06 13.65 -7.31
C VAL A 260 -15.29 13.05 -6.61
N LEU A 261 -15.25 12.88 -5.28
CA LEU A 261 -16.40 12.39 -4.50
C LEU A 261 -17.59 13.34 -4.61
N GLY A 262 -17.35 14.65 -4.51
CA GLY A 262 -18.37 15.70 -4.67
C GLY A 262 -18.99 15.70 -6.08
N LEU A 263 -18.18 15.53 -7.12
CA LEU A 263 -18.66 15.42 -8.51
C LEU A 263 -19.54 14.17 -8.70
N ASN A 264 -19.14 13.03 -8.13
CA ASN A 264 -19.93 11.81 -8.18
C ASN A 264 -21.28 11.99 -7.48
N LEU A 265 -21.26 12.54 -6.27
CA LEU A 265 -22.48 12.81 -5.49
C LEU A 265 -23.41 13.78 -6.24
N GLY A 266 -22.89 14.92 -6.70
CA GLY A 266 -23.63 15.91 -7.48
C GLY A 266 -24.26 15.31 -8.73
N TYR A 267 -23.50 14.47 -9.46
CA TYR A 267 -24.02 13.76 -10.61
C TYR A 267 -25.19 12.83 -10.25
N TYR A 268 -25.08 12.04 -9.17
CA TYR A 268 -26.16 11.13 -8.77
C TYR A 268 -27.42 11.87 -8.29
N LEU A 269 -27.25 12.97 -7.55
CA LEU A 269 -28.35 13.82 -7.12
C LEU A 269 -29.07 14.44 -8.34
N TRP A 270 -28.32 14.97 -9.30
CA TRP A 270 -28.86 15.51 -10.55
C TRP A 270 -29.59 14.45 -11.36
N GLN A 271 -29.06 13.23 -11.45
CA GLN A 271 -29.69 12.10 -12.15
C GLN A 271 -30.81 11.41 -11.35
N LYS A 272 -31.13 11.90 -10.13
CA LYS A 272 -32.11 11.30 -9.21
C LYS A 272 -31.83 9.82 -8.87
N LYS A 273 -30.55 9.41 -8.86
CA LYS A 273 -30.11 8.06 -8.52
C LYS A 273 -29.84 7.94 -7.02
N TRP A 274 -30.89 8.05 -6.21
CA TRP A 274 -30.81 8.22 -4.75
C TRP A 274 -29.99 7.13 -4.06
N LEU A 275 -30.13 5.87 -4.44
CA LEU A 275 -29.38 4.76 -3.84
C LEU A 275 -27.87 4.87 -4.11
N LYS A 276 -27.47 5.30 -5.33
CA LYS A 276 -26.06 5.54 -5.64
C LYS A 276 -25.53 6.81 -4.98
N ALA A 277 -26.36 7.84 -4.84
CA ALA A 277 -26.01 9.03 -4.07
C ALA A 277 -25.75 8.67 -2.60
N ALA A 278 -26.68 7.91 -1.98
CA ALA A 278 -26.52 7.42 -0.61
C ALA A 278 -25.26 6.55 -0.45
N LEU A 279 -25.01 5.60 -1.37
CA LEU A 279 -23.80 4.79 -1.35
C LEU A 279 -22.53 5.65 -1.45
N SER A 280 -22.50 6.64 -2.35
CA SER A 280 -21.34 7.52 -2.56
C SER A 280 -21.09 8.50 -1.41
N LEU A 281 -22.06 8.75 -0.55
CA LEU A 281 -21.92 9.61 0.63
C LEU A 281 -21.64 8.79 1.89
N ILE A 282 -22.50 7.81 2.17
CA ILE A 282 -22.48 7.07 3.45
C ILE A 282 -21.26 6.15 3.51
N TRP A 283 -20.91 5.48 2.39
CA TRP A 283 -19.83 4.49 2.40
C TRP A 283 -18.46 5.09 2.71
N PRO A 284 -18.01 6.18 2.03
CA PRO A 284 -16.75 6.82 2.39
C PRO A 284 -16.72 7.35 3.83
N ILE A 285 -17.81 7.95 4.32
CA ILE A 285 -17.90 8.45 5.71
C ILE A 285 -17.78 7.29 6.70
N SER A 286 -18.55 6.22 6.50
CA SER A 286 -18.50 5.04 7.36
C SER A 286 -17.11 4.38 7.33
N PHE A 287 -16.44 4.40 6.17
CA PHE A 287 -15.09 3.86 6.04
C PHE A 287 -14.06 4.71 6.80
N VAL A 288 -14.16 6.04 6.71
CA VAL A 288 -13.28 6.95 7.48
C VAL A 288 -13.46 6.73 8.98
N LEU A 289 -14.71 6.63 9.46
CA LEU A 289 -14.97 6.31 10.86
C LEU A 289 -14.42 4.95 11.27
N LEU A 290 -14.55 3.93 10.39
CA LEU A 290 -13.99 2.60 10.64
C LEU A 290 -12.48 2.62 10.84
N VAL A 291 -11.77 3.50 10.15
CA VAL A 291 -10.32 3.67 10.28
C VAL A 291 -10.00 4.54 11.50
N ASN A 292 -10.70 5.65 11.68
CA ASN A 292 -10.33 6.68 12.66
C ASN A 292 -10.72 6.32 14.10
N VAL A 293 -11.89 5.71 14.32
CA VAL A 293 -12.34 5.39 15.68
C VAL A 293 -11.37 4.45 16.43
N PRO A 294 -10.84 3.36 15.81
CA PRO A 294 -9.81 2.54 16.44
C PRO A 294 -8.46 3.23 16.69
N PHE A 295 -8.21 4.35 16.00
CA PHE A 295 -6.98 5.16 16.11
C PHE A 295 -7.32 6.59 16.51
N HIS A 296 -8.24 6.75 17.47
CA HIS A 296 -8.85 8.02 17.85
C HIS A 296 -7.87 9.06 18.42
N GLU A 297 -6.71 8.62 18.92
CA GLU A 297 -5.68 9.48 19.50
C GLU A 297 -5.01 10.41 18.46
N GLY A 298 -5.35 10.27 17.19
CA GLY A 298 -4.81 11.12 16.14
C GLY A 298 -3.29 11.08 16.10
N LEU A 299 -2.73 9.88 16.10
CA LEU A 299 -1.29 9.71 16.08
C LEU A 299 -0.66 10.60 15.01
N GLY A 300 0.37 11.38 15.37
CA GLY A 300 1.17 12.23 14.47
C GLY A 300 1.90 11.44 13.35
N GLN A 301 1.42 10.25 13.06
CA GLN A 301 1.91 9.29 12.09
C GLN A 301 0.99 9.28 10.87
N GLN A 302 0.81 10.44 10.28
CA GLN A 302 0.01 10.64 9.08
C GLN A 302 0.28 9.57 8.03
N PHE A 303 1.55 9.32 7.70
CA PHE A 303 1.95 8.35 6.69
C PHE A 303 1.45 6.92 6.97
N TYR A 304 1.34 6.49 8.23
CA TYR A 304 0.79 5.19 8.59
C TYR A 304 -0.71 5.12 8.31
N MET A 305 -1.45 6.15 8.71
CA MET A 305 -2.89 6.25 8.50
C MET A 305 -3.25 6.36 7.01
N GLU A 306 -2.42 7.03 6.20
CA GLU A 306 -2.67 7.22 4.77
C GLU A 306 -2.85 5.90 4.02
N ASN A 307 -2.07 4.87 4.34
CA ASN A 307 -2.25 3.54 3.75
C ASN A 307 -3.64 2.96 4.01
N LEU A 308 -4.22 3.24 5.19
CA LEU A 308 -5.54 2.75 5.56
C LEU A 308 -6.66 3.46 4.77
N TYR A 309 -6.43 4.69 4.28
CA TYR A 309 -7.42 5.44 3.50
C TYR A 309 -7.41 5.12 1.99
N LEU A 310 -6.44 4.38 1.48
CA LEU A 310 -6.34 4.07 0.04
C LEU A 310 -7.62 3.50 -0.60
N PRO A 311 -8.47 2.70 0.08
CA PRO A 311 -9.77 2.27 -0.45
C PRO A 311 -10.72 3.40 -0.87
N LEU A 312 -10.56 4.62 -0.33
CA LEU A 312 -11.32 5.80 -0.75
C LEU A 312 -11.12 6.12 -2.25
N SER A 313 -9.94 5.78 -2.79
CA SER A 313 -9.67 5.92 -4.23
C SER A 313 -10.62 5.07 -5.08
N VAL A 314 -11.00 3.89 -4.63
CA VAL A 314 -11.98 3.02 -5.30
C VAL A 314 -13.37 3.65 -5.25
N PHE A 315 -13.78 4.17 -4.09
CA PHE A 315 -15.10 4.80 -3.91
C PHE A 315 -15.27 6.06 -4.77
N ALA A 316 -14.17 6.74 -5.09
CA ALA A 316 -14.13 7.91 -5.96
C ALA A 316 -13.98 7.54 -7.44
N ALA A 317 -13.00 6.71 -7.78
CA ALA A 317 -12.63 6.40 -9.17
C ALA A 317 -13.70 5.58 -9.91
N ILE A 318 -14.32 4.59 -9.25
CA ILE A 318 -15.28 3.71 -9.90
C ILE A 318 -16.54 4.47 -10.33
N PRO A 319 -17.23 5.24 -9.48
CA PRO A 319 -18.35 6.06 -9.94
C PRO A 319 -17.97 7.06 -11.02
N LEU A 320 -16.81 7.72 -10.88
CA LEU A 320 -16.32 8.66 -11.88
C LEU A 320 -16.17 8.01 -13.26
N ILE A 321 -15.46 6.89 -13.32
CA ILE A 321 -15.15 6.23 -14.60
C ILE A 321 -16.38 5.55 -15.21
N PHE A 322 -17.19 4.85 -14.40
CA PHE A 322 -18.27 4.02 -14.94
C PHE A 322 -19.59 4.76 -15.16
N ASP A 323 -19.90 5.76 -14.36
CA ASP A 323 -21.20 6.44 -14.42
C ASP A 323 -21.10 7.90 -14.87
N VAL A 324 -20.07 8.64 -14.42
CA VAL A 324 -19.96 10.08 -14.68
C VAL A 324 -19.33 10.33 -16.05
N LEU A 325 -18.12 9.80 -16.31
CA LEU A 325 -17.37 10.08 -17.53
C LEU A 325 -17.78 9.15 -18.69
N PHE A 326 -17.71 7.84 -18.48
CA PHE A 326 -17.91 6.87 -19.57
C PHE A 326 -19.20 6.08 -19.40
N ARG A 327 -20.31 6.80 -19.27
CA ARG A 327 -21.63 6.19 -19.15
C ARG A 327 -21.93 5.29 -20.35
N SER A 328 -22.34 4.03 -20.09
CA SER A 328 -22.81 3.12 -21.14
C SER A 328 -24.25 3.44 -21.52
N VAL A 329 -24.47 4.55 -22.22
CA VAL A 329 -25.76 4.84 -22.84
C VAL A 329 -25.56 4.76 -24.33
N GLY A 330 -26.06 3.66 -24.92
CA GLY A 330 -26.17 3.47 -26.39
C GLY A 330 -24.89 3.84 -27.17
N HIS A 331 -24.49 3.08 -28.07
CA HIS A 331 -23.44 3.14 -29.11
C HIS A 331 -22.66 4.46 -29.43
N SER A 332 -22.70 5.47 -28.55
CA SER A 332 -21.90 6.69 -28.73
C SER A 332 -20.46 6.45 -28.24
N LYS A 333 -19.50 6.64 -29.14
CA LYS A 333 -18.07 6.58 -28.84
C LYS A 333 -17.73 7.57 -27.73
N PRO A 334 -16.82 7.22 -26.79
CA PRO A 334 -16.30 8.17 -25.80
C PRO A 334 -15.78 9.41 -26.52
N ARG A 335 -16.13 10.59 -26.01
CA ARG A 335 -15.67 11.86 -26.57
C ARG A 335 -14.25 12.14 -26.08
N TYR A 336 -13.47 12.88 -26.83
CA TYR A 336 -12.12 13.28 -26.42
C TYR A 336 -12.09 14.03 -25.08
N LYS A 337 -13.18 14.70 -24.74
CA LYS A 337 -13.33 15.47 -23.48
C LYS A 337 -13.20 14.57 -22.23
N GLU A 338 -13.79 13.39 -22.24
CA GLU A 338 -13.72 12.46 -21.10
C GLU A 338 -12.28 11.97 -20.87
N TYR A 339 -11.57 11.63 -21.92
CA TYR A 339 -10.16 11.24 -21.83
C TYR A 339 -9.27 12.41 -21.39
N PHE A 340 -9.57 13.62 -21.81
CA PHE A 340 -8.85 14.82 -21.40
C PHE A 340 -9.01 15.09 -19.89
N LEU A 341 -10.24 14.92 -19.36
CA LEU A 341 -10.49 15.04 -17.93
C LEU A 341 -9.73 13.98 -17.12
N VAL A 342 -9.69 12.73 -17.59
CA VAL A 342 -8.89 11.68 -16.95
C VAL A 342 -7.39 12.01 -17.02
N LEU A 343 -6.91 12.53 -18.14
CA LEU A 343 -5.51 12.97 -18.28
C LEU A 343 -5.15 14.04 -17.26
N ILE A 344 -5.98 15.08 -17.11
CA ILE A 344 -5.77 16.14 -16.10
C ILE A 344 -5.74 15.53 -14.69
N LEU A 345 -6.69 14.66 -14.37
CA LEU A 345 -6.75 13.99 -13.08
C LEU A 345 -5.46 13.20 -12.78
N LEU A 346 -4.98 12.43 -13.76
CA LEU A 346 -3.77 11.64 -13.63
C LEU A 346 -2.52 12.53 -13.50
N ILE A 347 -2.41 13.61 -14.29
CA ILE A 347 -1.29 14.56 -14.20
C ILE A 347 -1.25 15.18 -12.80
N ILE A 348 -2.37 15.73 -12.30
CA ILE A 348 -2.42 16.35 -10.99
C ILE A 348 -2.08 15.33 -9.90
N SER A 349 -2.61 14.10 -9.99
CA SER A 349 -2.30 13.03 -9.04
C SER A 349 -0.81 12.68 -9.04
N ILE A 350 -0.17 12.55 -10.21
CA ILE A 350 1.26 12.25 -10.33
C ILE A 350 2.12 13.40 -9.81
N LEU A 351 1.74 14.66 -10.08
CA LEU A 351 2.46 15.82 -9.54
C LEU A 351 2.41 15.86 -8.01
N ARG A 352 1.27 15.47 -7.40
CA ARG A 352 1.16 15.33 -5.94
C ARG A 352 2.06 14.22 -5.40
N ILE A 353 2.11 13.06 -6.08
CA ILE A 353 3.05 11.99 -5.74
C ILE A 353 4.49 12.50 -5.81
N LEU A 354 4.84 13.23 -6.87
CA LEU A 354 6.17 13.80 -7.02
C LEU A 354 6.49 14.77 -5.87
N SER A 355 5.58 15.70 -5.52
CA SER A 355 5.82 16.65 -4.42
C SER A 355 5.96 15.99 -3.05
N ALA A 356 5.31 14.84 -2.85
CA ALA A 356 5.34 14.10 -1.59
C ALA A 356 6.70 13.43 -1.27
N HIS A 357 7.71 13.48 -2.18
CA HIS A 357 9.05 12.93 -1.91
C HIS A 357 9.83 13.71 -0.84
N ILE A 358 9.53 14.99 -0.66
CA ILE A 358 10.34 15.92 0.15
C ILE A 358 10.66 15.40 1.55
N PRO A 359 9.68 14.98 2.40
CA PRO A 359 9.99 14.48 3.74
C PRO A 359 10.78 13.16 3.72
N TRP A 360 10.62 12.34 2.69
CA TRP A 360 11.33 11.06 2.54
C TRP A 360 12.79 11.25 2.11
N SER A 361 13.02 12.20 1.20
CA SER A 361 14.38 12.61 0.82
C SER A 361 15.10 13.33 1.97
N ALA A 362 14.39 14.09 2.80
CA ALA A 362 14.95 14.69 4.01
C ALA A 362 15.37 13.61 5.01
N LYS A 363 14.52 12.57 5.24
CA LYS A 363 14.86 11.41 6.08
C LYS A 363 16.12 10.70 5.56
N LEU A 364 16.15 10.36 4.28
CA LEU A 364 17.31 9.69 3.67
C LEU A 364 18.59 10.53 3.77
N SER A 365 18.49 11.85 3.63
CA SER A 365 19.62 12.77 3.78
C SER A 365 20.14 12.79 5.22
N TRP A 366 19.24 12.80 6.19
CA TRP A 366 19.59 12.71 7.60
C TRP A 366 20.27 11.36 7.94
N GLU A 367 19.73 10.24 7.45
CA GLU A 367 20.35 8.92 7.66
C GLU A 367 21.76 8.84 7.07
N ARG A 368 21.97 9.43 5.89
CA ARG A 368 23.30 9.52 5.26
C ARG A 368 24.27 10.40 6.06
N MET A 369 23.79 11.49 6.64
CA MET A 369 24.58 12.34 7.53
C MET A 369 25.05 11.55 8.75
N VAL A 370 24.12 10.83 9.42
CA VAL A 370 24.46 9.94 10.55
C VAL A 370 25.50 8.91 10.16
N LEU A 371 25.36 8.27 8.99
CA LEU A 371 26.33 7.30 8.50
C LEU A 371 27.68 7.94 8.25
N SER A 372 27.76 9.13 7.65
CA SER A 372 29.03 9.83 7.39
C SER A 372 29.75 10.20 8.67
N GLU A 373 29.04 10.66 9.71
CA GLU A 373 29.60 10.92 11.03
C GLU A 373 30.19 9.65 11.68
N THR A 374 29.53 8.52 11.46
CA THR A 374 29.98 7.24 11.99
C THR A 374 31.13 6.62 11.20
N GLU A 375 31.37 7.02 9.93
CA GLU A 375 32.48 6.53 9.11
C GLU A 375 33.85 6.86 9.71
N THR A 376 33.98 7.98 10.43
CA THR A 376 35.20 8.39 11.12
C THR A 376 35.47 7.62 12.39
N ARG A 377 34.48 6.86 12.90
CA ARG A 377 34.56 6.11 14.16
C ARG A 377 35.06 4.69 13.94
N THR A 378 35.83 4.18 14.88
CA THR A 378 36.39 2.82 14.85
C THR A 378 35.34 1.72 15.04
N PHE A 379 34.23 2.04 15.73
CA PHE A 379 33.15 1.10 16.01
C PHE A 379 31.98 1.27 15.03
N ARG A 380 31.36 0.14 14.66
CA ARG A 380 30.29 0.06 13.66
C ARG A 380 28.92 -0.23 14.27
N LYS A 381 28.83 -0.36 15.59
CA LYS A 381 27.62 -0.73 16.32
C LYS A 381 27.26 0.37 17.32
N ILE A 382 26.15 1.05 17.04
CA ILE A 382 25.78 2.29 17.71
C ILE A 382 24.33 2.24 18.14
N ILE A 383 24.06 2.80 19.33
CA ILE A 383 22.71 3.00 19.87
C ILE A 383 22.52 4.48 20.16
N TYR A 384 21.51 5.07 19.54
CA TYR A 384 21.01 6.41 19.86
C TYR A 384 19.70 6.31 20.64
N THR A 385 19.45 7.28 21.53
CA THR A 385 18.14 7.46 22.15
C THR A 385 17.22 8.28 21.24
N GLU A 386 15.91 8.03 21.27
CA GLU A 386 14.93 8.81 20.51
C GLU A 386 14.98 10.31 20.82
N SER A 387 15.34 10.67 22.08
CA SER A 387 15.49 12.09 22.48
C SER A 387 16.66 12.80 21.80
N GLN A 388 17.59 12.07 21.19
CA GLN A 388 18.79 12.60 20.53
C GLN A 388 18.61 12.72 19.00
N VAL A 389 17.52 12.23 18.46
CA VAL A 389 17.28 12.19 17.01
C VAL A 389 16.04 12.99 16.63
N PRO A 390 15.98 13.58 15.43
CA PRO A 390 14.82 14.31 14.97
C PRO A 390 13.70 13.32 14.59
N MET A 391 12.89 12.92 15.57
CA MET A 391 11.83 11.91 15.37
C MET A 391 10.79 12.33 14.33
N GLU A 392 10.59 13.65 14.11
CA GLU A 392 9.74 14.15 13.02
C GLU A 392 10.30 13.78 11.64
N THR A 393 11.63 13.70 11.50
CA THR A 393 12.32 13.28 10.27
C THR A 393 12.40 11.77 10.17
N LEU A 394 12.84 11.07 11.22
CA LEU A 394 12.97 9.61 11.24
C LEU A 394 11.62 8.90 11.13
N LYS A 395 10.55 9.51 11.59
CA LYS A 395 9.18 9.00 11.64
C LYS A 395 8.97 7.94 12.72
N MET A 396 9.67 6.83 12.67
CA MET A 396 9.61 5.73 13.64
C MET A 396 10.98 5.10 13.86
N SER A 397 11.34 4.88 15.11
CA SER A 397 12.64 4.32 15.48
C SER A 397 12.79 2.83 15.16
N TRP A 398 11.70 2.07 15.15
CA TRP A 398 11.74 0.62 15.01
C TRP A 398 12.35 0.13 13.69
N GLY A 399 12.25 0.91 12.60
CA GLY A 399 12.84 0.57 11.29
C GLY A 399 14.36 0.79 11.23
N SER A 400 14.90 1.65 12.10
CA SER A 400 16.27 2.14 12.04
C SER A 400 17.35 1.05 11.91
N PRO A 401 17.29 -0.11 12.58
CA PRO A 401 18.33 -1.13 12.40
C PRO A 401 18.43 -1.63 10.97
N TYR A 402 17.30 -1.82 10.33
CA TYR A 402 17.23 -2.35 8.96
C TYR A 402 17.56 -1.26 7.93
N GLU A 403 17.09 -0.04 8.14
CA GLU A 403 17.34 1.13 7.29
C GLU A 403 18.83 1.45 7.21
N PHE A 404 19.49 1.61 8.36
CA PHE A 404 20.94 1.87 8.42
C PHE A 404 21.78 0.71 7.90
N LEU A 405 21.36 -0.54 8.15
CA LEU A 405 22.06 -1.71 7.62
C LEU A 405 22.04 -1.72 6.09
N LEU A 406 20.86 -1.55 5.48
CA LEU A 406 20.71 -1.51 4.03
C LEU A 406 21.48 -0.34 3.42
N LEU A 407 21.34 0.85 4.00
CA LEU A 407 21.92 2.07 3.45
C LEU A 407 23.45 2.04 3.53
N SER A 408 24.03 1.58 4.65
CA SER A 408 25.48 1.47 4.81
C SER A 408 26.10 0.41 3.90
N ALA A 409 25.38 -0.68 3.63
CA ALA A 409 25.86 -1.78 2.77
C ALA A 409 25.72 -1.52 1.26
N LEU A 410 25.12 -0.42 0.84
CA LEU A 410 24.87 -0.12 -0.59
C LEU A 410 26.12 -0.04 -1.44
N LYS A 411 27.22 0.50 -0.89
CA LYS A 411 28.48 0.64 -1.61
C LYS A 411 29.27 -0.67 -1.63
N HIS A 412 29.37 -1.30 -0.46
CA HIS A 412 30.09 -2.54 -0.28
C HIS A 412 29.54 -3.30 0.94
N PRO A 413 29.47 -4.64 0.90
CA PRO A 413 29.01 -5.44 2.04
C PRO A 413 29.79 -5.19 3.35
N ASP A 414 31.09 -4.93 3.26
CA ASP A 414 31.95 -4.65 4.41
C ASP A 414 31.70 -3.27 5.04
N SER A 415 30.98 -2.39 4.37
CA SER A 415 30.58 -1.09 4.92
C SER A 415 29.39 -1.19 5.87
N ALA A 416 28.78 -2.36 5.99
CA ALA A 416 27.60 -2.58 6.81
C ALA A 416 27.80 -2.11 8.27
N ARG A 417 26.81 -1.38 8.81
CA ARG A 417 26.78 -0.83 10.16
C ARG A 417 25.48 -1.17 10.86
N CYS A 418 25.55 -1.37 12.17
CA CYS A 418 24.40 -1.63 13.01
C CYS A 418 24.08 -0.38 13.84
N ILE A 419 23.18 0.47 13.35
CA ILE A 419 22.74 1.67 14.07
C ILE A 419 21.31 1.48 14.49
N ILE A 420 21.04 1.69 15.77
CA ILE A 420 19.72 1.53 16.39
C ILE A 420 19.32 2.85 17.02
N VAL A 421 18.09 3.27 16.77
CA VAL A 421 17.43 4.34 17.52
C VAL A 421 16.36 3.69 18.40
N SER A 422 16.33 4.01 19.69
CA SER A 422 15.37 3.40 20.62
C SER A 422 14.94 4.35 21.73
N GLY A 423 13.64 4.32 22.04
CA GLY A 423 13.09 4.99 23.23
C GLY A 423 13.45 4.27 24.55
N SER A 424 13.92 3.02 24.47
CA SER A 424 14.33 2.22 25.63
C SER A 424 15.69 1.56 25.35
N PRO A 425 16.78 2.33 25.28
CA PRO A 425 18.10 1.83 24.95
C PRO A 425 18.64 0.80 25.97
N GLU A 426 18.06 0.73 27.16
CA GLU A 426 18.40 -0.25 28.21
C GLU A 426 18.14 -1.70 27.79
N ARG A 427 17.18 -1.91 26.85
CA ARG A 427 16.90 -3.24 26.26
C ARG A 427 18.10 -3.81 25.52
N TYR A 428 19.00 -2.94 25.08
CA TYR A 428 20.20 -3.28 24.33
C TYR A 428 21.45 -3.20 25.20
N ASP A 429 21.33 -3.56 26.51
CA ASP A 429 22.47 -3.56 27.40
C ASP A 429 23.58 -4.46 26.84
N SER A 430 24.65 -3.80 26.39
CA SER A 430 25.78 -4.44 25.74
C SER A 430 26.53 -5.45 26.61
N THR A 431 26.37 -5.36 27.94
CA THR A 431 27.04 -6.30 28.88
C THR A 431 26.41 -7.68 28.86
N ARG A 432 25.13 -7.78 28.48
CA ARG A 432 24.35 -9.04 28.43
C ARG A 432 24.24 -9.64 27.02
N LEU A 433 24.51 -8.87 25.98
CA LEU A 433 24.37 -9.31 24.61
C LEU A 433 25.71 -9.81 24.06
N LYS A 434 25.64 -10.90 23.28
CA LYS A 434 26.82 -11.38 22.53
C LYS A 434 27.29 -10.32 21.53
N PRO A 435 28.60 -10.13 21.34
CA PRO A 435 29.13 -9.08 20.49
C PRO A 435 28.86 -9.29 18.99
N ASN A 436 28.65 -10.52 18.53
CA ASN A 436 28.45 -10.89 17.14
C ASN A 436 26.97 -10.96 16.73
N LEU A 437 26.12 -10.12 17.31
CA LEU A 437 24.68 -10.05 16.97
C LEU A 437 24.34 -8.77 16.22
N PHE A 438 23.57 -8.90 15.16
CA PHE A 438 22.73 -7.84 14.61
C PHE A 438 21.47 -7.73 15.48
N LEU A 439 21.27 -6.59 16.10
CA LEU A 439 20.12 -6.33 16.94
C LEU A 439 18.99 -5.74 16.09
N GLY A 440 18.03 -6.56 15.76
CA GLY A 440 16.81 -6.11 15.08
C GLY A 440 15.69 -5.82 16.09
N THR A 441 14.72 -5.07 15.68
CA THR A 441 13.57 -4.66 16.53
C THR A 441 12.76 -5.84 17.04
N PHE A 442 12.52 -6.83 16.18
CA PHE A 442 11.67 -7.99 16.50
C PHE A 442 12.47 -9.22 16.89
N LYS A 443 13.69 -9.36 16.36
CA LYS A 443 14.57 -10.51 16.60
C LYS A 443 16.02 -10.11 16.36
N ASN A 444 16.91 -10.68 17.17
CA ASN A 444 18.35 -10.56 17.00
C ASN A 444 18.87 -11.71 16.15
N TYR A 445 19.88 -11.44 15.33
CA TYR A 445 20.46 -12.42 14.39
C TYR A 445 21.98 -12.48 14.57
N PRO A 446 22.57 -13.69 14.73
CA PRO A 446 24.01 -13.86 14.64
C PRO A 446 24.57 -13.38 13.29
N PHE A 447 25.76 -12.81 13.28
CA PHE A 447 26.36 -12.28 12.06
C PHE A 447 26.64 -13.38 11.00
N ASP A 448 26.90 -14.59 11.43
CA ASP A 448 27.09 -15.75 10.57
C ASP A 448 25.81 -16.22 9.86
N GLU A 449 24.64 -15.88 10.38
CA GLU A 449 23.35 -16.07 9.70
C GLU A 449 23.06 -15.03 8.63
N LEU A 450 23.80 -13.93 8.57
CA LEU A 450 23.57 -12.88 7.57
C LEU A 450 24.27 -13.22 6.25
N PRO A 451 23.64 -12.93 5.11
CA PRO A 451 24.25 -13.21 3.81
C PRO A 451 25.45 -12.28 3.58
N LYS A 452 26.67 -12.79 3.71
CA LYS A 452 27.93 -12.04 3.56
C LYS A 452 28.05 -11.27 2.25
N ARG A 453 27.35 -11.76 1.22
CA ARG A 453 27.27 -11.08 -0.07
C ARG A 453 26.67 -9.67 0.03
N TYR A 454 25.77 -9.44 0.98
CA TYR A 454 25.07 -8.18 1.20
C TYR A 454 25.49 -7.48 2.48
N PHE A 455 25.78 -8.25 3.54
CA PHE A 455 26.10 -7.75 4.87
C PHE A 455 27.26 -8.52 5.46
N ASN A 456 28.48 -8.02 5.30
CA ASN A 456 29.68 -8.64 5.85
C ASN A 456 30.12 -7.94 7.13
N LEU A 457 29.36 -8.18 8.22
CA LEU A 457 29.65 -7.65 9.53
C LEU A 457 30.75 -8.46 10.20
N GLN A 458 31.92 -7.84 10.45
CA GLN A 458 33.07 -8.47 11.09
C GLN A 458 33.39 -7.85 12.46
N ASP A 459 32.71 -6.75 12.82
CA ASP A 459 32.94 -6.03 14.07
C ASP A 459 32.45 -6.82 15.28
N THR A 460 33.37 -7.33 16.08
CA THR A 460 33.10 -8.05 17.32
C THR A 460 33.10 -7.13 18.55
N SER A 461 33.23 -5.80 18.39
CA SER A 461 33.07 -4.85 19.47
C SER A 461 31.66 -4.89 20.08
N ARG A 462 31.45 -4.31 21.22
CA ARG A 462 30.11 -4.12 21.79
C ARG A 462 29.44 -2.91 21.20
N TYR A 463 28.09 -2.88 21.23
CA TYR A 463 27.33 -1.69 20.89
C TYR A 463 27.70 -0.52 21.80
N GLN A 464 27.95 0.63 21.20
CA GLN A 464 28.32 1.86 21.90
C GLN A 464 27.10 2.79 21.95
N ARG A 465 26.78 3.29 23.12
CA ARG A 465 25.83 4.41 23.24
C ARG A 465 26.57 5.70 22.95
N ILE A 466 26.04 6.50 22.08
CA ILE A 466 26.65 7.78 21.69
C ILE A 466 25.61 8.89 21.79
N THR A 467 26.09 10.08 22.13
CA THR A 467 25.35 11.32 21.99
C THR A 467 25.57 11.87 20.59
N MET A 468 24.53 12.29 19.88
CA MET A 468 24.67 13.14 18.70
C MET A 468 25.15 14.51 19.17
N GLU A 469 26.23 14.99 18.56
CA GLU A 469 26.77 16.36 18.79
C GLU A 469 25.97 17.38 17.97
#